data_5860dd4e7cc9e1913a1d0a62563ce407
#
_entry.id   5860dd4e7cc9e1913a1d0a62563ce407
#
_cell.length_a   1.000
_cell.length_b   1.000
_cell.length_c   1.000
_cell.angle_alpha   90.00
_cell.angle_beta   90.00
_cell.angle_gamma   90.00
#
_symmetry.space_group_name_H-M   'P 1'
#
loop_
_entity.id
_entity.type
_entity.pdbx_description
1 polymer ?
#
loop_
_entity_poly.entity_id
_entity_poly.type
_entity_poly.pdbx_seq_one_letter_code
_entity_poly.pdbx_strand_id
1 'polypeptide(L)'
;GKGGTYFGATGCGKTYTMLFLSRLIALRDNEAFNNPTIIILADREDLDTQTSELFVTATKYLHESDVRSIESRTDLEKTLKDRPSGGVYITTIQKFCESTGMLSDRSNIICISDEAHRTQTSIGSKLKKTDKGVFTTYGFGYYLRASFPNATYCGFTGTPIDETIAVFGDVVDSYTMKESSDDGITVRIAYEPRLARVILSDEQAKE
;
A
#
# COMPACT_ATOMS: atom_id res chain seq x y z
N GLY A 1 -1.29 7.62 14.39
CA GLY A 1 -1.20 6.32 15.07
C GLY A 1 0.10 5.61 14.72
N LYS A 2 0.52 4.69 15.57
CA LYS A 2 1.62 3.77 15.25
C LYS A 2 1.03 2.66 14.38
N GLY A 3 1.66 2.40 13.25
CA GLY A 3 1.33 1.28 12.36
C GLY A 3 2.40 0.20 12.41
N GLY A 4 2.46 -0.62 11.37
CA GLY A 4 3.47 -1.65 11.20
C GLY A 4 3.56 -2.13 9.77
N THR A 5 4.65 -2.80 9.46
CA THR A 5 4.90 -3.40 8.15
C THR A 5 4.86 -4.91 8.25
N TYR A 6 4.06 -5.56 7.39
CA TYR A 6 4.09 -7.00 7.17
C TYR A 6 4.99 -7.29 5.96
N PHE A 7 6.03 -8.11 6.20
CA PHE A 7 6.90 -8.59 5.14
C PHE A 7 6.42 -9.97 4.67
N GLY A 8 5.83 -10.06 3.49
CA GLY A 8 5.33 -11.31 2.92
C GLY A 8 5.92 -11.59 1.56
N ALA A 9 6.42 -12.81 1.35
CA ALA A 9 6.95 -13.26 0.07
C ALA A 9 5.96 -13.00 -1.09
N THR A 10 6.46 -12.73 -2.28
CA THR A 10 5.61 -12.60 -3.46
C THR A 10 4.88 -13.92 -3.73
N GLY A 11 3.57 -13.86 -3.95
CA GLY A 11 2.73 -15.04 -4.16
C GLY A 11 2.27 -15.77 -2.89
N CYS A 12 2.64 -15.32 -1.69
CA CYS A 12 2.23 -15.96 -0.43
C CYS A 12 0.80 -15.63 0.04
N GLY A 13 0.01 -14.89 -0.77
CA GLY A 13 -1.38 -14.57 -0.43
C GLY A 13 -1.57 -13.30 0.41
N LYS A 14 -0.69 -12.32 0.30
CA LYS A 14 -0.78 -11.03 1.03
C LYS A 14 -2.17 -10.39 0.98
N THR A 15 -2.83 -10.42 -0.18
CA THR A 15 -4.18 -9.83 -0.35
C THR A 15 -5.22 -10.53 0.54
N TYR A 16 -5.12 -11.85 0.70
CA TYR A 16 -5.98 -12.58 1.66
C TYR A 16 -5.63 -12.24 3.11
N THR A 17 -4.35 -12.05 3.42
CA THR A 17 -3.94 -11.60 4.77
C THR A 17 -4.52 -10.23 5.08
N MET A 18 -4.51 -9.29 4.11
CA MET A 18 -5.17 -7.98 4.25
C MET A 18 -6.69 -8.13 4.48
N LEU A 19 -7.35 -9.04 3.76
CA LEU A 19 -8.77 -9.33 3.94
C LEU A 19 -9.05 -9.85 5.35
N PHE A 20 -8.27 -10.81 5.84
CA PHE A 20 -8.44 -11.37 7.18
C PHE A 20 -8.17 -10.33 8.28
N LEU A 21 -7.13 -9.53 8.12
CA LEU A 21 -6.84 -8.40 9.02
C LEU A 21 -8.01 -7.41 9.04
N SER A 22 -8.53 -7.04 7.86
CA SER A 22 -9.67 -6.13 7.74
C SER A 22 -10.91 -6.68 8.46
N ARG A 23 -11.18 -8.00 8.36
CA ARG A 23 -12.24 -8.64 9.11
C ARG A 23 -12.03 -8.53 10.62
N LEU A 24 -10.82 -8.87 11.12
CA LEU A 24 -10.54 -8.81 12.56
C LEU A 24 -10.74 -7.40 13.12
N ILE A 25 -10.35 -6.39 12.33
CA ILE A 25 -10.53 -4.99 12.68
C ILE A 25 -12.01 -4.60 12.64
N ALA A 26 -12.77 -5.05 11.62
CA ALA A 26 -14.20 -4.72 11.44
C ALA A 26 -15.13 -5.40 12.44
N LEU A 27 -14.74 -6.54 13.02
CA LEU A 27 -15.55 -7.30 14.01
C LEU A 27 -15.84 -6.54 15.31
N ARG A 28 -15.21 -5.40 15.52
CA ARG A 28 -15.49 -4.48 16.65
C ARG A 28 -15.27 -5.07 18.04
N ASP A 29 -14.67 -6.25 18.16
CA ASP A 29 -14.37 -6.88 19.44
C ASP A 29 -13.30 -6.14 20.25
N ASN A 30 -12.62 -5.20 19.60
CA ASN A 30 -11.61 -4.34 20.21
C ASN A 30 -12.10 -2.88 20.25
N GLU A 31 -12.48 -2.40 21.42
CA GLU A 31 -12.92 -1.02 21.64
C GLU A 31 -11.88 0.04 21.19
N ALA A 32 -10.60 -0.34 21.20
CA ALA A 32 -9.52 0.56 20.76
C ALA A 32 -9.65 1.00 19.28
N PHE A 33 -10.28 0.21 18.43
CA PHE A 33 -10.48 0.57 17.02
C PHE A 33 -11.68 1.50 16.79
N ASN A 34 -12.64 1.56 17.70
CA ASN A 34 -13.78 2.46 17.65
C ASN A 34 -14.53 2.47 16.30
N ASN A 35 -14.92 1.28 15.82
CA ASN A 35 -15.60 1.10 14.53
C ASN A 35 -14.85 1.80 13.36
N PRO A 36 -13.64 1.40 13.03
CA PRO A 36 -12.78 2.13 12.12
C PRO A 36 -13.28 2.09 10.68
N THR A 37 -12.95 3.15 9.94
CA THR A 37 -12.99 3.12 8.48
C THR A 37 -11.69 2.51 7.97
N ILE A 38 -11.76 1.48 7.15
CA ILE A 38 -10.60 0.81 6.55
C ILE A 38 -10.43 1.30 5.12
N ILE A 39 -9.23 1.77 4.77
CA ILE A 39 -8.89 2.21 3.43
C ILE A 39 -7.79 1.30 2.88
N ILE A 40 -8.14 0.53 1.86
CA ILE A 40 -7.20 -0.36 1.15
C ILE A 40 -6.58 0.41 -0.01
N LEU A 41 -5.27 0.46 -0.06
CA LEU A 41 -4.49 1.19 -1.07
C LEU A 41 -3.81 0.18 -2.00
N ALA A 42 -4.31 0.05 -3.21
CA ALA A 42 -3.72 -0.78 -4.26
C ALA A 42 -2.68 0.02 -5.08
N ASP A 43 -1.62 -0.65 -5.54
CA ASP A 43 -0.52 -0.01 -6.29
C ASP A 43 -0.97 0.41 -7.71
N ARG A 44 -1.75 -0.41 -8.40
CA ARG A 44 -2.15 -0.22 -9.80
C ARG A 44 -3.63 -0.47 -10.02
N GLU A 45 -4.15 0.15 -11.09
CA GLU A 45 -5.56 -0.04 -11.48
C GLU A 45 -5.93 -1.49 -11.76
N ASP A 46 -5.03 -2.28 -12.37
CA ASP A 46 -5.26 -3.71 -12.62
C ASP A 46 -5.35 -4.53 -11.33
N LEU A 47 -4.52 -4.20 -10.33
CA LEU A 47 -4.56 -4.81 -9.00
C LEU A 47 -5.73 -4.28 -8.17
N ASP A 48 -6.15 -3.04 -8.41
CA ASP A 48 -7.36 -2.46 -7.82
C ASP A 48 -8.59 -3.31 -8.17
N THR A 49 -8.72 -3.74 -9.42
CA THR A 49 -9.85 -4.58 -9.86
C THR A 49 -9.87 -5.91 -9.11
N GLN A 50 -8.75 -6.65 -9.04
CA GLN A 50 -8.68 -7.95 -8.37
C GLN A 50 -8.91 -7.81 -6.84
N THR A 51 -8.27 -6.83 -6.23
CA THR A 51 -8.43 -6.55 -4.80
C THR A 51 -9.85 -6.11 -4.49
N SER A 52 -10.41 -5.21 -5.30
CA SER A 52 -11.79 -4.74 -5.16
C SER A 52 -12.80 -5.87 -5.30
N GLU A 53 -12.66 -6.72 -6.32
CA GLU A 53 -13.54 -7.88 -6.51
C GLU A 53 -13.50 -8.84 -5.31
N LEU A 54 -12.31 -9.13 -4.79
CA LEU A 54 -12.14 -9.96 -3.61
C LEU A 54 -12.86 -9.36 -2.39
N PHE A 55 -12.62 -8.08 -2.09
CA PHE A 55 -13.20 -7.42 -0.93
C PHE A 55 -14.71 -7.23 -1.05
N VAL A 56 -15.22 -6.84 -2.23
CA VAL A 56 -16.66 -6.70 -2.50
C VAL A 56 -17.37 -8.05 -2.40
N THR A 57 -16.78 -9.11 -2.96
CA THR A 57 -17.34 -10.46 -2.84
C THR A 57 -17.35 -10.94 -1.39
N ALA A 58 -16.36 -10.54 -0.60
CA ALA A 58 -16.22 -10.88 0.81
C ALA A 58 -17.02 -9.96 1.76
N THR A 59 -17.91 -9.10 1.28
CA THR A 59 -18.70 -8.15 2.10
C THR A 59 -19.37 -8.81 3.31
N LYS A 60 -20.04 -9.95 3.09
CA LYS A 60 -20.66 -10.71 4.19
C LYS A 60 -19.64 -11.24 5.19
N TYR A 61 -18.48 -11.66 4.70
CA TYR A 61 -17.39 -12.15 5.54
C TYR A 61 -16.78 -11.03 6.38
N LEU A 62 -16.66 -9.83 5.85
CA LEU A 62 -16.14 -8.65 6.53
C LEU A 62 -17.09 -8.13 7.62
N HIS A 63 -18.36 -8.56 7.65
CA HIS A 63 -19.40 -8.00 8.53
C HIS A 63 -19.58 -6.49 8.38
N GLU A 64 -19.28 -5.97 7.20
CA GLU A 64 -19.40 -4.55 6.88
C GLU A 64 -20.41 -4.38 5.73
N SER A 65 -21.28 -3.38 5.84
CA SER A 65 -22.37 -3.15 4.87
C SER A 65 -21.92 -2.27 3.69
N ASP A 66 -20.85 -1.49 3.86
CA ASP A 66 -20.35 -0.57 2.86
C ASP A 66 -18.90 -0.93 2.48
N VAL A 67 -18.79 -1.81 1.48
CA VAL A 67 -17.52 -2.25 0.90
C VAL A 67 -17.53 -1.91 -0.57
N ARG A 68 -16.70 -0.96 -1.00
CA ARG A 68 -16.69 -0.51 -2.39
C ARG A 68 -15.38 0.12 -2.83
N SER A 69 -15.17 0.14 -4.13
CA SER A 69 -14.10 0.90 -4.77
C SER A 69 -14.43 2.38 -4.79
N ILE A 70 -13.42 3.21 -4.62
CA ILE A 70 -13.49 4.67 -4.68
C ILE A 70 -12.95 5.14 -6.03
N GLU A 71 -13.76 5.91 -6.75
CA GLU A 71 -13.44 6.35 -8.10
C GLU A 71 -12.48 7.54 -8.14
N SER A 72 -12.56 8.43 -7.16
CA SER A 72 -11.74 9.65 -7.10
C SER A 72 -11.48 10.12 -5.68
N ARG A 73 -10.51 11.03 -5.53
CA ARG A 73 -10.25 11.70 -4.25
C ARG A 73 -11.48 12.44 -3.71
N THR A 74 -12.24 13.08 -4.59
CA THR A 74 -13.48 13.80 -4.23
C THR A 74 -14.57 12.85 -3.75
N ASP A 75 -14.68 11.66 -4.38
CA ASP A 75 -15.60 10.61 -3.93
C ASP A 75 -15.23 10.12 -2.53
N LEU A 76 -13.93 9.89 -2.26
CA LEU A 76 -13.46 9.52 -0.92
C LEU A 76 -13.78 10.60 0.12
N GLU A 77 -13.52 11.86 -0.20
CA GLU A 77 -13.82 12.99 0.69
C GLU A 77 -15.30 13.05 1.08
N LYS A 78 -16.19 12.93 0.09
CA LYS A 78 -17.63 12.88 0.29
C LYS A 78 -18.02 11.68 1.17
N THR A 79 -17.52 10.49 0.83
CA THR A 79 -17.77 9.25 1.58
C THR A 79 -17.41 9.38 3.05
N LEU A 80 -16.24 9.95 3.35
CA LEU A 80 -15.76 10.13 4.73
C LEU A 80 -16.57 11.19 5.51
N LYS A 81 -17.13 12.19 4.82
CA LYS A 81 -18.04 13.18 5.41
C LYS A 81 -19.41 12.59 5.70
N ASP A 82 -19.94 11.81 4.77
CA ASP A 82 -21.29 11.22 4.88
C ASP A 82 -21.32 10.07 5.91
N ARG A 83 -20.18 9.40 6.12
CA ARG A 83 -20.07 8.27 7.05
C ARG A 83 -18.90 8.43 8.03
N PRO A 84 -19.18 8.79 9.29
CA PRO A 84 -18.15 9.12 10.28
C PRO A 84 -17.44 7.89 10.88
N SER A 85 -17.91 6.64 10.62
CA SER A 85 -17.29 5.41 11.13
C SER A 85 -17.69 4.19 10.29
N GLY A 86 -16.89 3.14 10.35
CA GLY A 86 -17.06 1.90 9.59
C GLY A 86 -16.79 2.10 8.10
N GLY A 87 -17.04 1.05 7.32
CA GLY A 87 -16.82 1.00 5.89
C GLY A 87 -15.42 0.50 5.49
N VAL A 88 -15.36 -0.18 4.35
CA VAL A 88 -14.11 -0.64 3.73
C VAL A 88 -14.04 -0.09 2.31
N TYR A 89 -13.09 0.76 2.06
CA TYR A 89 -12.94 1.49 0.81
C TYR A 89 -11.64 1.13 0.12
N ILE A 90 -11.73 0.70 -1.13
CA ILE A 90 -10.58 0.34 -1.95
C ILE A 90 -10.28 1.49 -2.90
N THR A 91 -9.03 1.88 -3.01
CA THR A 91 -8.59 2.97 -3.89
C THR A 91 -7.15 2.78 -4.32
N THR A 92 -6.74 3.51 -5.35
CA THR A 92 -5.35 3.48 -5.82
C THR A 92 -4.54 4.64 -5.23
N ILE A 93 -3.25 4.43 -5.15
CA ILE A 93 -2.27 5.40 -4.67
C ILE A 93 -2.30 6.68 -5.50
N GLN A 94 -2.48 6.57 -6.82
CA GLN A 94 -2.48 7.69 -7.75
C GLN A 94 -3.55 8.72 -7.41
N LYS A 95 -4.72 8.27 -6.97
CA LYS A 95 -5.84 9.14 -6.57
C LYS A 95 -5.51 10.04 -5.37
N PHE A 96 -4.50 9.69 -4.55
CA PHE A 96 -4.03 10.52 -3.44
C PHE A 96 -3.06 11.63 -3.84
N CYS A 97 -2.31 11.44 -4.94
CA CYS A 97 -1.27 12.36 -5.37
C CYS A 97 -1.80 13.63 -6.07
N GLU A 98 -3.10 13.73 -6.28
CA GLU A 98 -3.72 14.85 -6.99
C GLU A 98 -3.79 16.15 -6.15
N SER A 99 -3.74 16.04 -4.83
CA SER A 99 -3.84 17.18 -3.93
C SER A 99 -3.16 16.90 -2.58
N THR A 100 -2.63 17.94 -1.94
CA THR A 100 -2.01 17.88 -0.61
C THR A 100 -2.98 18.18 0.53
N GLY A 101 -4.26 18.38 0.24
CA GLY A 101 -5.26 18.72 1.27
C GLY A 101 -5.56 17.55 2.21
N MET A 102 -5.87 17.88 3.47
CA MET A 102 -6.37 16.92 4.45
C MET A 102 -7.76 16.42 4.03
N LEU A 103 -7.96 15.10 4.04
CA LEU A 103 -9.25 14.47 3.79
C LEU A 103 -10.03 14.23 5.09
N SER A 104 -9.32 13.85 6.15
CA SER A 104 -9.91 13.65 7.47
C SER A 104 -8.86 13.69 8.56
N ASP A 105 -9.20 14.27 9.70
CA ASP A 105 -8.40 14.29 10.92
C ASP A 105 -8.76 13.17 11.91
N ARG A 106 -9.66 12.27 11.52
CA ARG A 106 -10.13 11.17 12.34
C ARG A 106 -9.01 10.20 12.70
N SER A 107 -8.98 9.75 13.95
CA SER A 107 -8.06 8.72 14.45
C SER A 107 -8.54 7.29 14.25
N ASN A 108 -9.84 7.10 13.93
CA ASN A 108 -10.43 5.79 13.64
C ASN A 108 -10.39 5.45 12.13
N ILE A 109 -9.34 5.88 11.42
CA ILE A 109 -9.05 5.48 10.05
C ILE A 109 -7.83 4.54 10.06
N ILE A 110 -7.94 3.43 9.35
CA ILE A 110 -6.84 2.47 9.18
C ILE A 110 -6.57 2.34 7.68
N CYS A 111 -5.37 2.74 7.27
CA CYS A 111 -4.90 2.62 5.89
C CYS A 111 -4.04 1.37 5.75
N ILE A 112 -4.44 0.46 4.86
CA ILE A 112 -3.70 -0.77 4.54
C ILE A 112 -3.20 -0.64 3.11
N SER A 113 -1.88 -0.64 2.90
CA SER A 113 -1.26 -0.46 1.59
C SER A 113 -0.65 -1.76 1.10
N ASP A 114 -1.07 -2.21 -0.08
CA ASP A 114 -0.40 -3.28 -0.79
C ASP A 114 0.84 -2.76 -1.52
N GLU A 115 1.83 -3.63 -1.72
CA GLU A 115 3.12 -3.32 -2.36
C GLU A 115 3.75 -2.00 -1.85
N ALA A 116 3.73 -1.83 -0.53
CA ALA A 116 4.09 -0.58 0.15
C ALA A 116 5.47 -0.02 -0.23
N HIS A 117 6.37 -0.86 -0.77
CA HIS A 117 7.70 -0.45 -1.25
C HIS A 117 7.69 0.25 -2.62
N ARG A 118 6.71 -0.02 -3.48
CA ARG A 118 6.66 0.50 -4.86
C ARG A 118 6.23 1.96 -4.92
N THR A 119 5.49 2.38 -3.94
CA THR A 119 5.08 3.76 -3.84
C THR A 119 6.29 4.53 -3.39
N GLN A 120 6.85 5.41 -4.20
CA GLN A 120 7.96 6.29 -3.81
C GLN A 120 7.69 6.84 -2.40
N THR A 121 8.04 6.03 -1.42
CA THR A 121 7.61 6.13 -0.02
C THR A 121 8.31 7.28 0.70
N SER A 122 9.17 8.04 -0.01
CA SER A 122 9.88 9.14 0.59
C SER A 122 8.89 10.18 1.13
N ILE A 123 9.01 10.47 2.40
CA ILE A 123 8.37 11.62 3.04
C ILE A 123 9.02 12.93 2.57
N GLY A 124 10.23 12.84 1.99
CA GLY A 124 11.01 13.97 1.50
C GLY A 124 10.53 14.52 0.16
N SER A 125 10.81 15.80 -0.07
CA SER A 125 10.59 16.46 -1.36
C SER A 125 11.74 16.22 -2.32
N LYS A 126 11.43 15.99 -3.61
CA LYS A 126 12.40 15.98 -4.70
C LYS A 126 12.15 17.17 -5.61
N LEU A 127 13.20 17.92 -5.94
CA LEU A 127 13.14 18.99 -6.93
C LEU A 127 13.19 18.36 -8.32
N LYS A 128 12.12 18.51 -9.10
CA LYS A 128 12.12 18.21 -10.54
C LYS A 128 12.32 19.49 -11.33
N LYS A 129 13.38 19.56 -12.13
CA LYS A 129 13.58 20.59 -13.16
C LYS A 129 12.86 20.15 -14.43
N THR A 130 11.97 20.99 -14.93
CA THR A 130 11.36 20.85 -16.25
C THR A 130 11.57 22.14 -17.02
N ASP A 131 11.35 22.13 -18.32
CA ASP A 131 11.44 23.33 -19.19
C ASP A 131 10.48 24.46 -18.76
N LYS A 132 9.51 24.16 -17.88
CA LYS A 132 8.53 25.12 -17.31
C LYS A 132 8.89 25.61 -15.90
N GLY A 133 10.05 25.20 -15.34
CA GLY A 133 10.50 25.63 -14.03
C GLY A 133 10.91 24.48 -13.09
N VAL A 134 11.19 24.84 -11.83
CA VAL A 134 11.53 23.90 -10.76
C VAL A 134 10.27 23.64 -9.94
N PHE A 135 9.84 22.37 -9.89
CA PHE A 135 8.69 21.94 -9.09
C PHE A 135 9.15 21.00 -7.98
N THR A 136 8.54 21.17 -6.80
CA THR A 136 8.75 20.25 -5.68
C THR A 136 7.74 19.11 -5.81
N THR A 137 8.24 17.87 -5.94
CA THR A 137 7.42 16.66 -5.88
C THR A 137 7.66 15.96 -4.56
N TYR A 138 6.58 15.54 -3.93
CA TYR A 138 6.62 14.76 -2.70
C TYR A 138 6.39 13.28 -3.01
N GLY A 139 6.89 12.39 -2.16
CA GLY A 139 6.58 10.98 -2.25
C GLY A 139 5.15 10.69 -1.79
N PHE A 140 4.62 9.52 -2.16
CA PHE A 140 3.26 9.10 -1.77
C PHE A 140 3.04 9.11 -0.24
N GLY A 141 4.04 8.70 0.53
CA GLY A 141 3.97 8.73 1.99
C GLY A 141 3.65 10.11 2.56
N TYR A 142 4.13 11.18 1.91
CA TYR A 142 3.77 12.55 2.29
C TYR A 142 2.28 12.84 2.03
N TYR A 143 1.78 12.53 0.83
CA TYR A 143 0.37 12.77 0.48
C TYR A 143 -0.57 11.96 1.38
N LEU A 144 -0.21 10.71 1.67
CA LEU A 144 -0.99 9.85 2.54
C LEU A 144 -1.06 10.42 3.96
N ARG A 145 0.09 10.80 4.54
CA ARG A 145 0.16 11.39 5.88
C ARG A 145 -0.51 12.76 5.96
N ALA A 146 -0.42 13.58 4.91
CA ALA A 146 -1.12 14.86 4.83
C ALA A 146 -2.64 14.67 4.72
N SER A 147 -3.10 13.62 4.03
CA SER A 147 -4.52 13.32 3.89
C SER A 147 -5.15 12.80 5.18
N PHE A 148 -4.42 12.03 5.98
CA PHE A 148 -4.92 11.38 7.20
C PHE A 148 -3.87 11.45 8.33
N PRO A 149 -3.65 12.62 8.94
CA PRO A 149 -2.55 12.81 9.90
C PRO A 149 -2.65 11.93 11.15
N ASN A 150 -3.86 11.54 11.53
CA ASN A 150 -4.13 10.76 12.74
C ASN A 150 -4.45 9.28 12.48
N ALA A 151 -4.44 8.83 11.21
CA ALA A 151 -4.73 7.45 10.87
C ALA A 151 -3.63 6.48 11.32
N THR A 152 -3.99 5.20 11.43
CA THR A 152 -3.04 4.09 11.59
C THR A 152 -2.70 3.52 10.21
N TYR A 153 -1.43 3.17 10.01
CA TYR A 153 -0.93 2.73 8.71
C TYR A 153 -0.34 1.35 8.80
N CYS A 154 -0.78 0.45 7.91
CA CYS A 154 -0.26 -0.91 7.77
C CYS A 154 0.29 -1.09 6.36
N GLY A 155 1.56 -1.42 6.23
CA GLY A 155 2.21 -1.70 4.95
C GLY A 155 2.36 -3.19 4.70
N PHE A 156 1.96 -3.67 3.52
CA PHE A 156 2.21 -5.04 3.05
C PHE A 156 3.21 -4.99 1.92
N THR A 157 4.29 -5.75 2.00
CA THR A 157 5.35 -5.70 0.99
C THR A 157 6.11 -7.01 0.88
N GLY A 158 6.58 -7.33 -0.33
CA GLY A 158 7.54 -8.41 -0.56
C GLY A 158 9.00 -7.99 -0.39
N THR A 159 9.27 -6.69 -0.24
CA THR A 159 10.61 -6.10 -0.13
C THR A 159 10.59 -4.88 0.77
N PRO A 160 10.70 -5.06 2.11
CA PRO A 160 10.75 -3.93 3.03
C PRO A 160 12.06 -3.15 2.81
N ILE A 161 11.92 -1.85 2.60
CA ILE A 161 13.03 -0.89 2.50
C ILE A 161 12.86 0.16 3.60
N ASP A 162 13.92 0.87 3.93
CA ASP A 162 13.93 1.87 5.02
C ASP A 162 12.83 2.92 4.87
N GLU A 163 12.55 3.34 3.64
CA GLU A 163 11.48 4.29 3.34
C GLU A 163 10.08 3.71 3.65
N THR A 164 9.88 2.40 3.45
CA THR A 164 8.62 1.73 3.82
C THR A 164 8.42 1.79 5.33
N ILE A 165 9.46 1.45 6.08
CA ILE A 165 9.45 1.49 7.55
C ILE A 165 9.20 2.91 8.05
N ALA A 166 9.81 3.93 7.43
CA ALA A 166 9.58 5.33 7.79
C ALA A 166 8.12 5.78 7.64
N VAL A 167 7.38 5.23 6.66
CA VAL A 167 5.96 5.57 6.41
C VAL A 167 5.01 4.73 7.26
N PHE A 168 5.20 3.42 7.29
CA PHE A 168 4.24 2.48 7.87
C PHE A 168 4.58 2.01 9.28
N GLY A 169 5.85 2.05 9.66
CA GLY A 169 6.36 1.56 10.93
C GLY A 169 7.19 0.30 10.78
N ASP A 170 7.76 -0.16 11.90
CA ASP A 170 8.63 -1.32 11.96
C ASP A 170 7.96 -2.59 11.41
N VAL A 171 8.79 -3.56 10.98
CA VAL A 171 8.31 -4.89 10.60
C VAL A 171 7.76 -5.59 11.85
N VAL A 172 6.45 -5.87 11.83
CA VAL A 172 5.74 -6.49 12.97
C VAL A 172 5.59 -7.99 12.81
N ASP A 173 5.62 -8.47 11.56
CA ASP A 173 5.56 -9.89 11.24
C ASP A 173 6.13 -10.14 9.84
N SER A 174 6.59 -11.35 9.57
CA SER A 174 7.19 -11.72 8.30
C SER A 174 6.89 -13.16 7.90
N TYR A 175 6.72 -13.36 6.60
CA TYR A 175 6.68 -14.66 5.94
C TYR A 175 7.62 -14.64 4.75
N THR A 176 8.84 -15.15 4.96
CA THR A 176 9.95 -15.03 4.02
C THR A 176 9.83 -15.95 2.82
N MET A 177 10.60 -15.68 1.74
CA MET A 177 10.70 -16.57 0.58
C MET A 177 11.20 -17.98 0.98
N LYS A 178 12.05 -18.07 2.01
CA LYS A 178 12.53 -19.36 2.51
C LYS A 178 11.39 -20.15 3.14
N GLU A 179 10.64 -19.55 4.06
CA GLU A 179 9.47 -20.17 4.69
C GLU A 179 8.44 -20.59 3.64
N SER A 180 8.11 -19.69 2.71
CA SER A 180 7.19 -19.96 1.61
C SER A 180 7.63 -21.13 0.70
N SER A 181 8.93 -21.26 0.47
CA SER A 181 9.50 -22.38 -0.30
C SER A 181 9.54 -23.69 0.51
N ASP A 182 9.83 -23.61 1.80
CA ASP A 182 9.86 -24.79 2.69
C ASP A 182 8.44 -25.34 2.90
N ASP A 183 7.43 -24.45 2.95
CA ASP A 183 5.99 -24.79 3.00
C ASP A 183 5.42 -25.25 1.64
N GLY A 184 6.20 -25.17 0.56
CA GLY A 184 5.78 -25.57 -0.78
C GLY A 184 4.80 -24.61 -1.46
N ILE A 185 4.64 -23.38 -0.97
CA ILE A 185 3.76 -22.35 -1.55
C ILE A 185 4.40 -21.70 -2.76
N THR A 186 5.72 -21.42 -2.69
CA THR A 186 6.48 -20.87 -3.81
C THR A 186 7.57 -21.86 -4.26
N VAL A 187 7.91 -21.81 -5.55
CA VAL A 187 8.98 -22.65 -6.10
C VAL A 187 10.35 -22.13 -5.67
N ARG A 188 11.30 -23.04 -5.49
CA ARG A 188 12.69 -22.66 -5.23
C ARG A 188 13.28 -21.96 -6.45
N ILE A 189 13.90 -20.81 -6.23
CA ILE A 189 14.63 -20.09 -7.26
C ILE A 189 16.07 -20.62 -7.29
N ALA A 190 16.47 -21.21 -8.43
CA ALA A 190 17.86 -21.52 -8.70
C ALA A 190 18.51 -20.31 -9.41
N TYR A 191 19.52 -19.73 -8.78
CA TYR A 191 20.27 -18.62 -9.37
C TYR A 191 21.50 -19.13 -10.12
N GLU A 192 21.54 -18.95 -11.43
CA GLU A 192 22.70 -19.22 -12.28
C GLU A 192 23.32 -17.89 -12.75
N PRO A 193 24.42 -17.45 -12.16
CA PRO A 193 25.08 -16.21 -12.58
C PRO A 193 25.75 -16.41 -13.94
N ARG A 194 25.34 -15.67 -14.95
CA ARG A 194 25.98 -15.64 -16.26
C ARG A 194 26.62 -14.26 -16.48
N LEU A 195 27.95 -14.24 -16.64
CA LEU A 195 28.68 -13.04 -17.03
C LEU A 195 28.56 -12.87 -18.54
N ALA A 196 27.84 -11.84 -18.99
CA ALA A 196 27.89 -11.40 -20.37
C ALA A 196 29.22 -10.64 -20.58
N ARG A 197 30.12 -11.17 -21.42
CA ARG A 197 31.27 -10.39 -21.92
C ARG A 197 30.80 -9.60 -23.12
N VAL A 198 30.70 -8.30 -22.98
CA VAL A 198 30.56 -7.40 -24.13
C VAL A 198 31.95 -7.22 -24.71
N ILE A 199 32.20 -7.78 -25.87
CA ILE A 199 33.44 -7.52 -26.65
C ILE A 199 33.11 -6.37 -27.59
N LEU A 200 33.66 -5.19 -27.30
CA LEU A 200 33.64 -4.07 -28.23
C LEU A 200 34.62 -4.40 -29.36
N SER A 201 34.21 -4.19 -30.63
CA SER A 201 35.11 -4.27 -31.74
C SER A 201 36.11 -3.10 -31.67
N ASP A 202 37.32 -3.31 -32.18
CA ASP A 202 38.39 -2.28 -32.18
C ASP A 202 37.98 -0.96 -32.85
N GLU A 203 36.94 -0.94 -33.66
CA GLU A 203 36.38 0.28 -34.28
C GLU A 203 35.46 1.04 -33.29
N GLN A 204 34.75 0.37 -32.40
CA GLN A 204 33.88 0.99 -31.40
C GLN A 204 34.62 1.44 -30.13
N ALA A 205 35.87 1.02 -29.98
CA ALA A 205 36.72 1.45 -28.85
C ALA A 205 37.49 2.77 -29.16
N LYS A 206 37.33 3.36 -30.35
CA LYS A 206 38.02 4.58 -30.79
C LYS A 206 37.16 5.83 -30.90
N GLU A 207 35.84 5.72 -30.59
CA GLU A 207 34.93 6.85 -30.35
C GLU A 207 34.80 7.11 -28.83
#